data_95de491e9486455b7df1265d33f33561
#
_entry.id   95de491e9486455b7df1265d33f33561
#
_cell.length_a   1.000
_cell.length_b   1.000
_cell.length_c   1.000
_cell.angle_alpha   90.00
_cell.angle_beta   90.00
_cell.angle_gamma   90.00
#
_symmetry.space_group_name_H-M   'P 1'
#
loop_
_entity.id
_entity.type
_entity.pdbx_description
1 polymer ?
#
loop_
_entity_poly.entity_id
_entity_poly.type
_entity_poly.pdbx_seq_one_letter_code
_entity_poly.pdbx_strand_id
1 'polypeptide(L)'
;MNVSTRSDNETRDTILRTAAALFFERGYAGTKVMDIARAVGITPATLYWHFSSKEDVLFEYLQGAIETFNERVEAAIAGIECPVDRLRALAVAHTALQLEFRDQAQAVHSLTYASAELLAALSPERAKLINGLIRTHVDRTKAIIGDGLASGLFDTGDANALTFAVLNICEYSALWFRPEGPSSIEAVAAANGEFAVRMATGAKGQAARGGRR
;
A
#
# COMPACT_ATOMS: atom_id res chain seq x y z
N MET A 1 16.11 -28.50 -1.48
CA MET A 1 16.23 -27.05 -1.27
C MET A 1 17.13 -26.82 -0.07
N ASN A 2 18.27 -26.16 -0.28
CA ASN A 2 19.40 -26.11 0.65
C ASN A 2 19.09 -25.22 1.88
N VAL A 3 19.47 -25.66 3.08
CA VAL A 3 19.38 -24.92 4.36
C VAL A 3 20.10 -23.54 4.27
N SER A 4 21.18 -23.46 3.50
CA SER A 4 21.94 -22.21 3.26
C SER A 4 21.09 -21.12 2.58
N THR A 5 20.35 -21.46 1.54
CA THR A 5 19.53 -20.50 0.78
C THR A 5 18.38 -19.93 1.60
N ARG A 6 17.86 -20.71 2.55
CA ARG A 6 16.78 -20.27 3.46
C ARG A 6 17.30 -19.25 4.49
N SER A 7 18.47 -19.52 5.06
CA SER A 7 19.15 -18.58 5.98
C SER A 7 19.53 -17.25 5.32
N ASP A 8 19.95 -17.31 4.04
CA ASP A 8 20.34 -16.14 3.27
C ASP A 8 19.12 -15.23 2.98
N ASN A 9 17.97 -15.81 2.62
CA ASN A 9 16.74 -15.07 2.39
C ASN A 9 16.19 -14.46 3.70
N GLU A 10 16.24 -15.20 4.82
CA GLU A 10 15.81 -14.68 6.13
C GLU A 10 16.67 -13.49 6.59
N THR A 11 17.97 -13.53 6.32
CA THR A 11 18.89 -12.42 6.60
C THR A 11 18.58 -11.23 5.72
N ARG A 12 18.35 -11.44 4.41
CA ARG A 12 17.99 -10.39 3.46
C ARG A 12 16.71 -9.67 3.87
N ASP A 13 15.65 -10.41 4.22
CA ASP A 13 14.38 -9.85 4.68
C ASP A 13 14.53 -9.06 5.99
N THR A 14 15.40 -9.53 6.88
CA THR A 14 15.70 -8.83 8.13
C THR A 14 16.42 -7.50 7.86
N ILE A 15 17.38 -7.48 6.92
CA ILE A 15 18.05 -6.24 6.50
C ILE A 15 17.03 -5.25 5.94
N LEU A 16 16.15 -5.68 5.03
CA LEU A 16 15.15 -4.81 4.40
C LEU A 16 14.21 -4.18 5.42
N ARG A 17 13.64 -4.98 6.33
CA ARG A 17 12.74 -4.48 7.39
C ARG A 17 13.43 -3.52 8.34
N THR A 18 14.64 -3.86 8.79
CA THR A 18 15.41 -3.01 9.71
C THR A 18 15.81 -1.70 9.06
N ALA A 19 16.24 -1.74 7.80
CA ALA A 19 16.57 -0.55 7.05
C ALA A 19 15.36 0.37 6.87
N ALA A 20 14.20 -0.18 6.54
CA ALA A 20 12.95 0.56 6.40
C ALA A 20 12.58 1.31 7.69
N ALA A 21 12.65 0.64 8.85
CA ALA A 21 12.42 1.28 10.14
C ALA A 21 13.39 2.44 10.40
N LEU A 22 14.67 2.26 10.11
CA LEU A 22 15.68 3.32 10.26
C LEU A 22 15.47 4.47 9.27
N PHE A 23 15.09 4.19 8.03
CA PHE A 23 14.76 5.23 7.05
C PHE A 23 13.55 6.04 7.48
N PHE A 24 12.57 5.41 8.10
CA PHE A 24 11.41 6.09 8.66
C PHE A 24 11.78 6.97 9.88
N GLU A 25 12.55 6.44 10.82
CA GLU A 25 12.91 7.15 12.07
C GLU A 25 13.85 8.34 11.83
N ARG A 26 14.84 8.18 10.93
CA ARG A 26 15.99 9.09 10.79
C ARG A 26 16.10 9.76 9.44
N GLY A 27 15.19 9.44 8.54
CA GLY A 27 15.27 9.79 7.11
C GLY A 27 16.31 8.94 6.36
N TYR A 28 16.18 8.88 5.05
CA TYR A 28 17.13 8.15 4.21
C TYR A 28 18.53 8.74 4.31
N ALA A 29 18.68 10.08 4.21
CA ALA A 29 19.96 10.75 4.28
C ALA A 29 20.67 10.53 5.63
N GLY A 30 19.90 10.53 6.73
CA GLY A 30 20.42 10.36 8.10
C GLY A 30 20.83 8.93 8.45
N THR A 31 20.43 7.92 7.64
CA THR A 31 20.74 6.51 7.91
C THR A 31 21.96 6.06 7.14
N LYS A 32 22.96 5.50 7.83
CA LYS A 32 24.17 4.92 7.22
C LYS A 32 24.06 3.41 7.13
N VAL A 33 24.73 2.80 6.15
CA VAL A 33 24.84 1.33 6.00
C VAL A 33 25.34 0.66 7.29
N MET A 34 26.28 1.30 7.98
CA MET A 34 26.81 0.81 9.28
C MET A 34 25.74 0.77 10.37
N ASP A 35 24.77 1.69 10.36
CA ASP A 35 23.67 1.73 11.33
C ASP A 35 22.72 0.56 11.09
N ILE A 36 22.42 0.28 9.82
CA ILE A 36 21.61 -0.88 9.42
C ILE A 36 22.30 -2.18 9.84
N ALA A 37 23.59 -2.34 9.49
CA ALA A 37 24.35 -3.55 9.83
C ALA A 37 24.39 -3.78 11.35
N ARG A 38 24.62 -2.71 12.13
CA ARG A 38 24.62 -2.77 13.59
C ARG A 38 23.25 -3.16 14.15
N ALA A 39 22.16 -2.60 13.62
CA ALA A 39 20.80 -2.89 14.07
C ALA A 39 20.37 -4.33 13.75
N VAL A 40 20.84 -4.89 12.64
CA VAL A 40 20.61 -6.29 12.25
C VAL A 40 21.53 -7.26 13.04
N GLY A 41 22.65 -6.77 13.60
CA GLY A 41 23.65 -7.62 14.27
C GLY A 41 24.62 -8.32 13.32
N ILE A 42 24.85 -7.75 12.12
CA ILE A 42 25.78 -8.28 11.12
C ILE A 42 26.94 -7.30 10.87
N THR A 43 27.96 -7.78 10.16
CA THR A 43 29.03 -6.88 9.71
C THR A 43 28.62 -6.05 8.50
N PRO A 44 29.20 -4.85 8.26
CA PRO A 44 28.99 -4.13 7.02
C PRO A 44 29.37 -4.92 5.78
N ALA A 45 30.40 -5.76 5.86
CA ALA A 45 30.81 -6.65 4.77
C ALA A 45 29.70 -7.66 4.44
N THR A 46 29.05 -8.24 5.46
CA THR A 46 27.90 -9.15 5.26
C THR A 46 26.73 -8.40 4.61
N LEU A 47 26.44 -7.16 5.00
CA LEU A 47 25.39 -6.37 4.36
C LEU A 47 25.72 -6.12 2.88
N TYR A 48 26.97 -5.72 2.57
CA TYR A 48 27.41 -5.50 1.18
C TYR A 48 27.45 -6.77 0.33
N TRP A 49 27.51 -7.95 0.95
CA TRP A 49 27.33 -9.20 0.24
C TRP A 49 25.89 -9.39 -0.27
N HIS A 50 24.89 -8.89 0.49
CA HIS A 50 23.47 -8.97 0.10
C HIS A 50 23.03 -7.80 -0.80
N PHE A 51 23.57 -6.60 -0.60
CA PHE A 51 23.14 -5.36 -1.27
C PHE A 51 24.35 -4.50 -1.62
N SER A 52 24.47 -4.12 -2.88
CA SER A 52 25.62 -3.36 -3.38
C SER A 52 25.68 -1.92 -2.84
N SER A 53 24.52 -1.37 -2.42
CA SER A 53 24.40 0.00 -1.93
C SER A 53 23.21 0.18 -0.98
N LYS A 54 23.18 1.31 -0.29
CA LYS A 54 22.01 1.73 0.51
C LYS A 54 20.77 1.97 -0.39
N GLU A 55 20.99 2.41 -1.63
CA GLU A 55 19.94 2.58 -2.61
C GLU A 55 19.32 1.24 -3.00
N ASP A 56 20.13 0.16 -3.15
CA ASP A 56 19.61 -1.18 -3.44
C ASP A 56 18.68 -1.66 -2.34
N VAL A 57 19.07 -1.45 -1.07
CA VAL A 57 18.22 -1.79 0.09
C VAL A 57 16.90 -1.03 0.03
N LEU A 58 16.93 0.27 -0.24
CA LEU A 58 15.72 1.08 -0.37
C LEU A 58 14.84 0.60 -1.52
N PHE A 59 15.43 0.46 -2.70
CA PHE A 59 14.69 0.06 -3.91
C PHE A 59 14.00 -1.28 -3.74
N GLU A 60 14.71 -2.31 -3.27
CA GLU A 60 14.15 -3.64 -3.10
C GLU A 60 13.07 -3.70 -2.03
N TYR A 61 13.26 -2.96 -0.93
CA TYR A 61 12.22 -2.83 0.08
C TYR A 61 10.94 -2.22 -0.51
N LEU A 62 11.05 -1.11 -1.25
CA LEU A 62 9.92 -0.44 -1.86
C LEU A 62 9.22 -1.30 -2.88
N GLN A 63 9.99 -1.91 -3.76
CA GLN A 63 9.49 -2.79 -4.79
C GLN A 63 8.71 -3.95 -4.17
N GLY A 64 9.31 -4.70 -3.25
CA GLY A 64 8.68 -5.86 -2.64
C GLY A 64 7.42 -5.51 -1.83
N ALA A 65 7.44 -4.39 -1.10
CA ALA A 65 6.29 -3.94 -0.33
C ALA A 65 5.10 -3.56 -1.24
N ILE A 66 5.36 -2.81 -2.33
CA ILE A 66 4.29 -2.37 -3.25
C ILE A 66 3.79 -3.54 -4.11
N GLU A 67 4.67 -4.45 -4.55
CA GLU A 67 4.28 -5.67 -5.26
C GLU A 67 3.38 -6.54 -4.39
N THR A 68 3.77 -6.83 -3.15
CA THR A 68 2.96 -7.59 -2.19
C THR A 68 1.60 -6.94 -1.94
N PHE A 69 1.57 -5.62 -1.79
CA PHE A 69 0.33 -4.86 -1.65
C PHE A 69 -0.57 -5.04 -2.89
N ASN A 70 -0.02 -4.84 -4.08
CA ASN A 70 -0.76 -4.99 -5.34
C ASN A 70 -1.31 -6.40 -5.55
N GLU A 71 -0.53 -7.43 -5.23
CA GLU A 71 -0.93 -8.84 -5.31
C GLU A 71 -2.08 -9.17 -4.35
N ARG A 72 -2.00 -8.70 -3.11
CA ARG A 72 -3.04 -8.95 -2.11
C ARG A 72 -4.35 -8.23 -2.44
N VAL A 73 -4.29 -6.99 -2.96
CA VAL A 73 -5.47 -6.27 -3.43
C VAL A 73 -6.08 -6.98 -4.65
N GLU A 74 -5.25 -7.41 -5.62
CA GLU A 74 -5.73 -8.16 -6.78
C GLU A 74 -6.43 -9.46 -6.38
N ALA A 75 -5.82 -10.22 -5.46
CA ALA A 75 -6.42 -11.45 -4.94
C ALA A 75 -7.78 -11.20 -4.25
N ALA A 76 -7.92 -10.07 -3.55
CA ALA A 76 -9.17 -9.72 -2.87
C ALA A 76 -10.33 -9.38 -3.81
N ILE A 77 -10.03 -8.91 -5.03
CA ILE A 77 -11.06 -8.54 -6.03
C ILE A 77 -11.24 -9.60 -7.13
N ALA A 78 -10.39 -10.62 -7.14
CA ALA A 78 -10.41 -11.66 -8.17
C ALA A 78 -11.76 -12.40 -8.20
N GLY A 79 -12.31 -12.59 -9.41
CA GLY A 79 -13.58 -13.28 -9.63
C GLY A 79 -14.84 -12.51 -9.21
N ILE A 80 -14.72 -11.27 -8.73
CA ILE A 80 -15.86 -10.40 -8.43
C ILE A 80 -16.25 -9.63 -9.71
N GLU A 81 -17.40 -9.91 -10.29
CA GLU A 81 -17.85 -9.27 -11.53
C GLU A 81 -18.52 -7.90 -11.29
N CYS A 82 -19.33 -7.78 -10.22
CA CYS A 82 -20.07 -6.56 -9.92
C CYS A 82 -19.14 -5.41 -9.52
N PRO A 83 -19.13 -4.26 -10.24
CA PRO A 83 -18.26 -3.12 -9.91
C PRO A 83 -18.45 -2.58 -8.49
N VAL A 84 -19.68 -2.65 -7.94
CA VAL A 84 -19.98 -2.20 -6.57
C VAL A 84 -19.24 -3.07 -5.55
N ASP A 85 -19.30 -4.39 -5.74
CA ASP A 85 -18.67 -5.35 -4.82
C ASP A 85 -17.14 -5.37 -5.00
N ARG A 86 -16.65 -5.18 -6.24
CA ARG A 86 -15.21 -5.00 -6.51
C ARG A 86 -14.66 -3.76 -5.84
N LEU A 87 -15.35 -2.61 -5.92
CA LEU A 87 -14.91 -1.37 -5.27
C LEU A 87 -14.90 -1.53 -3.76
N ARG A 88 -15.94 -2.16 -3.19
CA ARG A 88 -16.01 -2.47 -1.77
C ARG A 88 -14.83 -3.35 -1.35
N ALA A 89 -14.61 -4.46 -2.03
CA ALA A 89 -13.53 -5.41 -1.73
C ALA A 89 -12.14 -4.76 -1.84
N LEU A 90 -11.92 -3.93 -2.88
CA LEU A 90 -10.68 -3.17 -3.04
C LEU A 90 -10.45 -2.24 -1.84
N ALA A 91 -11.43 -1.44 -1.44
CA ALA A 91 -11.29 -0.49 -0.33
C ALA A 91 -11.09 -1.21 1.02
N VAL A 92 -11.78 -2.35 1.23
CA VAL A 92 -11.59 -3.20 2.42
C VAL A 92 -10.16 -3.74 2.45
N ALA A 93 -9.70 -4.35 1.35
CA ALA A 93 -8.36 -4.93 1.29
C ALA A 93 -7.27 -3.86 1.45
N HIS A 94 -7.40 -2.73 0.77
CA HIS A 94 -6.46 -1.61 0.89
C HIS A 94 -6.37 -1.13 2.34
N THR A 95 -7.51 -0.83 2.97
CA THR A 95 -7.52 -0.35 4.36
C THR A 95 -6.95 -1.39 5.33
N ALA A 96 -7.34 -2.66 5.21
CA ALA A 96 -6.83 -3.72 6.06
C ALA A 96 -5.30 -3.83 5.95
N LEU A 97 -4.75 -3.83 4.73
CA LEU A 97 -3.31 -3.86 4.48
C LEU A 97 -2.58 -2.68 5.09
N GLN A 98 -3.13 -1.47 4.95
CA GLN A 98 -2.55 -0.27 5.56
C GLN A 98 -2.51 -0.34 7.09
N LEU A 99 -3.49 -0.98 7.72
CA LEU A 99 -3.56 -1.08 9.17
C LEU A 99 -2.80 -2.28 9.74
N GLU A 100 -2.79 -3.43 9.03
CA GLU A 100 -2.01 -4.63 9.40
C GLU A 100 -0.50 -4.36 9.37
N PHE A 101 -0.05 -3.66 8.33
CA PHE A 101 1.36 -3.33 8.14
C PHE A 101 1.70 -1.89 8.54
N ARG A 102 1.00 -1.35 9.53
CA ARG A 102 1.08 0.06 9.92
C ARG A 102 2.51 0.56 10.07
N ASP A 103 3.38 -0.19 10.73
CA ASP A 103 4.78 0.20 10.92
C ASP A 103 5.55 0.16 9.60
N GLN A 104 5.23 -0.79 8.72
CA GLN A 104 5.77 -0.90 7.37
C GLN A 104 5.03 0.05 6.42
N ALA A 105 3.70 0.19 6.56
CA ALA A 105 2.89 1.10 5.77
C ALA A 105 3.17 2.57 6.08
N GLN A 106 3.53 2.94 7.30
CA GLN A 106 4.00 4.29 7.58
C GLN A 106 5.31 4.59 6.86
N ALA A 107 6.19 3.60 6.71
CA ALA A 107 7.36 3.72 5.86
C ALA A 107 6.96 3.84 4.38
N VAL A 108 6.01 3.02 3.88
CA VAL A 108 5.51 3.05 2.50
C VAL A 108 4.58 4.25 2.25
N HIS A 109 3.74 4.64 3.22
CA HIS A 109 2.89 5.83 3.12
C HIS A 109 3.72 7.12 3.13
N SER A 110 4.75 7.17 3.96
CA SER A 110 5.80 8.19 3.85
C SER A 110 6.46 8.16 2.46
N LEU A 111 6.42 7.03 1.75
CA LEU A 111 6.98 6.84 0.43
C LEU A 111 6.04 7.26 -0.71
N THR A 112 4.73 7.03 -0.59
CA THR A 112 3.78 7.40 -1.66
C THR A 112 3.42 8.88 -1.64
N TYR A 113 3.34 9.50 -0.47
CA TYR A 113 2.93 10.90 -0.34
C TYR A 113 3.97 11.85 0.27
N ALA A 114 4.89 11.36 1.08
CA ALA A 114 5.87 12.21 1.76
C ALA A 114 7.25 12.18 1.13
N SER A 115 7.48 11.33 0.12
CA SER A 115 8.86 11.12 -0.28
C SER A 115 9.18 11.39 -1.74
N ALA A 116 8.90 12.58 -2.18
CA ALA A 116 9.79 13.18 -3.18
C ALA A 116 11.27 12.97 -2.79
N GLU A 117 11.59 12.99 -1.50
CA GLU A 117 12.94 12.74 -0.96
C GLU A 117 13.43 11.28 -1.16
N LEU A 118 12.59 10.28 -0.90
CA LEU A 118 13.00 8.87 -1.05
C LEU A 118 13.01 8.44 -2.52
N LEU A 119 12.06 8.92 -3.32
CA LEU A 119 12.11 8.71 -4.76
C LEU A 119 13.28 9.46 -5.40
N ALA A 120 13.63 10.65 -4.90
CA ALA A 120 14.81 11.40 -5.33
C ALA A 120 16.13 10.75 -4.91
N ALA A 121 16.10 9.83 -3.93
CA ALA A 121 17.25 9.05 -3.51
C ALA A 121 17.51 7.84 -4.42
N LEU A 122 16.56 7.50 -5.30
CA LEU A 122 16.68 6.43 -6.31
C LEU A 122 17.19 7.00 -7.63
N SER A 123 17.86 6.15 -8.41
CA SER A 123 18.14 6.48 -9.80
C SER A 123 16.83 6.72 -10.59
N PRO A 124 16.85 7.53 -11.67
CA PRO A 124 15.67 7.81 -12.47
C PRO A 124 14.93 6.55 -12.95
N GLU A 125 15.67 5.52 -13.33
CA GLU A 125 15.14 4.24 -13.80
C GLU A 125 14.39 3.51 -12.68
N ARG A 126 14.96 3.44 -11.48
CA ARG A 126 14.35 2.82 -10.31
C ARG A 126 13.13 3.60 -9.84
N ALA A 127 13.23 4.92 -9.77
CA ALA A 127 12.09 5.77 -9.42
C ALA A 127 10.92 5.59 -10.41
N LYS A 128 11.21 5.43 -11.71
CA LYS A 128 10.19 5.13 -12.73
C LYS A 128 9.52 3.78 -12.49
N LEU A 129 10.28 2.74 -12.11
CA LEU A 129 9.72 1.42 -11.79
C LEU A 129 8.78 1.49 -10.58
N ILE A 130 9.22 2.13 -9.48
CA ILE A 130 8.40 2.32 -8.27
C ILE A 130 7.12 3.10 -8.59
N ASN A 131 7.22 4.20 -9.33
CA ASN A 131 6.06 4.97 -9.77
C ASN A 131 5.10 4.15 -10.65
N GLY A 132 5.63 3.23 -11.48
CA GLY A 132 4.84 2.29 -12.26
C GLY A 132 4.02 1.34 -11.38
N LEU A 133 4.63 0.77 -10.35
CA LEU A 133 3.97 -0.12 -9.40
C LEU A 133 2.86 0.61 -8.60
N ILE A 134 3.12 1.83 -8.16
CA ILE A 134 2.11 2.69 -7.50
C ILE A 134 0.94 2.97 -8.45
N ARG A 135 1.25 3.33 -9.69
CA ARG A 135 0.23 3.62 -10.71
C ARG A 135 -0.66 2.42 -11.00
N THR A 136 -0.15 1.18 -10.92
CA THR A 136 -0.94 -0.04 -11.10
C THR A 136 -2.16 -0.08 -10.18
N HIS A 137 -2.02 0.31 -8.92
CA HIS A 137 -3.14 0.36 -7.97
C HIS A 137 -4.13 1.48 -8.29
N VAL A 138 -3.64 2.65 -8.66
CA VAL A 138 -4.47 3.79 -9.08
C VAL A 138 -5.30 3.42 -10.32
N ASP A 139 -4.65 2.85 -11.34
CA ASP A 139 -5.29 2.48 -12.61
C ASP A 139 -6.31 1.37 -12.41
N ARG A 140 -6.04 0.39 -11.54
CA ARG A 140 -6.99 -0.65 -11.12
C ARG A 140 -8.25 -0.04 -10.48
N THR A 141 -8.08 0.88 -9.54
CA THR A 141 -9.21 1.56 -8.89
C THR A 141 -10.02 2.35 -9.90
N LYS A 142 -9.34 3.07 -10.80
CA LYS A 142 -9.96 3.84 -11.87
C LYS A 142 -10.73 2.95 -12.85
N ALA A 143 -10.23 1.77 -13.20
CA ALA A 143 -10.91 0.81 -14.07
C ALA A 143 -12.22 0.32 -13.43
N ILE A 144 -12.22 -0.05 -12.14
CA ILE A 144 -13.44 -0.47 -11.44
C ILE A 144 -14.48 0.66 -11.42
N ILE A 145 -14.06 1.90 -11.20
CA ILE A 145 -14.94 3.06 -11.23
C ILE A 145 -15.51 3.26 -12.66
N GLY A 146 -14.66 3.13 -13.69
CA GLY A 146 -15.07 3.20 -15.10
C GLY A 146 -16.13 2.15 -15.47
N ASP A 147 -15.92 0.89 -15.04
CA ASP A 147 -16.87 -0.21 -15.23
C ASP A 147 -18.23 0.09 -14.55
N GLY A 148 -18.19 0.65 -13.34
CA GLY A 148 -19.38 1.05 -12.60
C GLY A 148 -20.15 2.20 -13.26
N LEU A 149 -19.45 3.17 -13.85
CA LEU A 149 -20.05 4.26 -14.61
C LEU A 149 -20.67 3.75 -15.93
N ALA A 150 -19.93 2.92 -16.66
CA ALA A 150 -20.39 2.34 -17.92
C ALA A 150 -21.67 1.46 -17.74
N SER A 151 -21.77 0.75 -16.62
CA SER A 151 -22.94 -0.05 -16.25
C SER A 151 -24.08 0.76 -15.61
N GLY A 152 -23.89 2.05 -15.36
CA GLY A 152 -24.90 2.91 -14.72
C GLY A 152 -25.10 2.63 -13.21
N LEU A 153 -24.24 1.81 -12.59
CA LEU A 153 -24.25 1.52 -11.16
C LEU A 153 -23.63 2.64 -10.33
N PHE A 154 -22.70 3.38 -10.91
CA PHE A 154 -22.09 4.55 -10.28
C PHE A 154 -22.63 5.84 -10.88
N ASP A 155 -22.65 6.89 -10.04
CA ASP A 155 -23.13 8.23 -10.40
C ASP A 155 -22.18 9.25 -9.74
N THR A 156 -21.09 9.57 -10.43
CA THR A 156 -20.11 10.55 -9.99
C THR A 156 -19.82 11.56 -11.12
N GLY A 157 -19.63 12.83 -10.75
CA GLY A 157 -19.29 13.87 -11.72
C GLY A 157 -17.86 13.79 -12.24
N ASP A 158 -16.94 13.23 -11.46
CA ASP A 158 -15.52 13.09 -11.82
C ASP A 158 -14.94 11.77 -11.31
N ALA A 159 -14.65 10.87 -12.25
CA ALA A 159 -14.07 9.56 -11.97
C ALA A 159 -12.65 9.67 -11.34
N ASN A 160 -11.84 10.67 -11.72
CA ASN A 160 -10.53 10.87 -11.13
C ASN A 160 -10.65 11.34 -9.67
N ALA A 161 -11.52 12.34 -9.42
CA ALA A 161 -11.77 12.81 -8.07
C ALA A 161 -12.27 11.69 -7.15
N LEU A 162 -13.21 10.85 -7.63
CA LEU A 162 -13.67 9.68 -6.88
C LEU A 162 -12.55 8.67 -6.64
N THR A 163 -11.71 8.38 -7.65
CA THR A 163 -10.57 7.48 -7.51
C THR A 163 -9.67 7.91 -6.34
N PHE A 164 -9.24 9.17 -6.34
CA PHE A 164 -8.36 9.66 -5.28
C PHE A 164 -9.08 9.81 -3.93
N ALA A 165 -10.37 10.13 -3.90
CA ALA A 165 -11.15 10.15 -2.66
C ALA A 165 -11.19 8.76 -2.00
N VAL A 166 -11.44 7.69 -2.78
CA VAL A 166 -11.44 6.31 -2.30
C VAL A 166 -10.05 5.90 -1.80
N LEU A 167 -9.00 6.17 -2.57
CA LEU A 167 -7.63 5.85 -2.17
C LEU A 167 -7.24 6.58 -0.88
N ASN A 168 -7.58 7.86 -0.78
CA ASN A 168 -7.25 8.68 0.39
C ASN A 168 -7.93 8.18 1.67
N ILE A 169 -9.22 7.85 1.68
CA ILE A 169 -9.86 7.33 2.90
C ILE A 169 -9.23 6.03 3.38
N CYS A 170 -8.80 5.16 2.46
CA CYS A 170 -8.12 3.92 2.81
C CYS A 170 -6.74 4.20 3.40
N GLU A 171 -5.95 5.01 2.73
CA GLU A 171 -4.54 5.27 3.05
C GLU A 171 -4.39 6.08 4.34
N TYR A 172 -5.15 7.18 4.50
CA TYR A 172 -5.08 8.02 5.70
C TYR A 172 -5.63 7.37 6.96
N SER A 173 -6.28 6.21 6.87
CA SER A 173 -6.71 5.42 8.02
C SER A 173 -5.56 5.08 8.96
N ALA A 174 -4.36 4.83 8.44
CA ALA A 174 -3.16 4.53 9.22
C ALA A 174 -2.72 5.68 10.15
N LEU A 175 -3.05 6.94 9.82
CA LEU A 175 -2.64 8.09 10.62
C LEU A 175 -3.44 8.26 11.92
N TRP A 176 -4.72 7.92 11.91
CA TRP A 176 -5.60 8.10 13.06
C TRP A 176 -5.97 6.81 13.78
N PHE A 177 -5.86 5.66 13.13
CA PHE A 177 -6.14 4.37 13.76
C PHE A 177 -5.24 4.13 14.96
N ARG A 178 -5.80 3.52 16.01
CA ARG A 178 -5.08 3.10 17.21
C ARG A 178 -5.43 1.64 17.50
N PRO A 179 -4.44 0.71 17.57
CA PRO A 179 -4.69 -0.71 17.83
C PRO A 179 -5.45 -0.97 19.12
N GLU A 180 -5.19 -0.15 20.15
CA GLU A 180 -5.88 -0.23 21.46
C GLU A 180 -7.17 0.60 21.51
N GLY A 181 -7.57 1.15 20.37
CA GLY A 181 -8.77 1.98 20.24
C GLY A 181 -10.07 1.14 20.20
N PRO A 182 -11.23 1.81 20.11
CA PRO A 182 -12.53 1.13 20.14
C PRO A 182 -12.88 0.35 18.85
N SER A 183 -12.12 0.54 17.77
CA SER A 183 -12.41 -0.06 16.46
C SER A 183 -11.33 -1.05 16.07
N SER A 184 -11.74 -2.24 15.61
CA SER A 184 -10.81 -3.22 15.03
C SER A 184 -10.43 -2.84 13.59
N ILE A 185 -9.35 -3.46 13.07
CA ILE A 185 -8.92 -3.30 11.67
C ILE A 185 -10.08 -3.65 10.73
N GLU A 186 -10.77 -4.76 10.98
CA GLU A 186 -11.87 -5.23 10.15
C GLU A 186 -13.04 -4.25 10.14
N ALA A 187 -13.35 -3.64 11.29
CA ALA A 187 -14.41 -2.66 11.41
C ALA A 187 -14.10 -1.38 10.61
N VAL A 188 -12.87 -0.88 10.69
CA VAL A 188 -12.44 0.30 9.92
C VAL A 188 -12.40 -0.02 8.43
N ALA A 189 -11.87 -1.16 8.05
CA ALA A 189 -11.81 -1.60 6.66
C ALA A 189 -13.21 -1.75 6.05
N ALA A 190 -14.13 -2.41 6.77
CA ALA A 190 -15.53 -2.54 6.33
C ALA A 190 -16.21 -1.17 6.18
N ALA A 191 -15.99 -0.23 7.11
CA ALA A 191 -16.53 1.11 7.03
C ALA A 191 -16.02 1.86 5.79
N ASN A 192 -14.72 1.79 5.50
CA ASN A 192 -14.14 2.41 4.30
C ASN A 192 -14.69 1.77 3.00
N GLY A 193 -14.90 0.45 2.98
CA GLY A 193 -15.58 -0.22 1.87
C GLY A 193 -16.97 0.34 1.63
N GLU A 194 -17.77 0.55 2.66
CA GLU A 194 -19.10 1.15 2.56
C GLU A 194 -19.04 2.64 2.16
N PHE A 195 -18.06 3.40 2.65
CA PHE A 195 -17.87 4.80 2.24
C PHE A 195 -17.49 4.90 0.76
N ALA A 196 -16.59 4.06 0.28
CA ALA A 196 -16.22 3.99 -1.14
C ALA A 196 -17.45 3.77 -2.03
N VAL A 197 -18.30 2.79 -1.68
CA VAL A 197 -19.52 2.50 -2.40
C VAL A 197 -20.51 3.67 -2.35
N ARG A 198 -20.72 4.30 -1.19
CA ARG A 198 -21.63 5.45 -1.06
C ARG A 198 -21.15 6.64 -1.88
N MET A 199 -19.86 6.92 -1.91
CA MET A 199 -19.30 7.97 -2.75
C MET A 199 -19.51 7.70 -4.23
N ALA A 200 -19.41 6.42 -4.65
CA ALA A 200 -19.56 6.02 -6.04
C ALA A 200 -21.02 6.01 -6.51
N THR A 201 -21.96 5.58 -5.66
CA THR A 201 -23.38 5.43 -6.03
C THR A 201 -24.18 6.73 -5.89
N GLY A 202 -23.66 7.76 -5.23
CA GLY A 202 -24.33 9.05 -5.07
C GLY A 202 -25.75 8.93 -4.45
N ALA A 203 -26.62 9.87 -4.79
CA ALA A 203 -28.00 9.88 -4.30
C ALA A 203 -28.86 8.71 -4.83
N LYS A 204 -28.51 8.10 -5.95
CA LYS A 204 -29.23 6.94 -6.53
C LYS A 204 -29.19 5.69 -5.64
N GLY A 205 -28.10 5.49 -4.90
CA GLY A 205 -27.94 4.34 -4.00
C GLY A 205 -28.92 4.35 -2.81
N GLN A 206 -29.48 5.49 -2.47
CA GLN A 206 -30.47 5.61 -1.36
C GLN A 206 -31.88 5.20 -1.81
N ALA A 207 -32.25 5.42 -3.07
CA ALA A 207 -33.59 5.10 -3.58
C ALA A 207 -33.83 3.60 -3.69
N ALA A 208 -32.80 2.80 -4.02
CA ALA A 208 -32.93 1.34 -4.17
C ALA A 208 -33.15 0.59 -2.83
N ARG A 209 -32.73 1.16 -1.70
CA ARG A 209 -32.96 0.58 -0.36
C ARG A 209 -34.31 0.96 0.27
N GLY A 210 -34.95 2.05 -0.19
CA GLY A 210 -36.23 2.54 0.33
C GLY A 210 -37.47 1.81 -0.23
N GLY A 211 -37.34 0.99 -1.28
CA GLY A 211 -38.43 0.33 -1.98
C GLY A 211 -38.77 -1.10 -1.52
N ARG A 212 -38.15 -1.60 -0.46
CA ARG A 212 -38.50 -2.89 0.17
C ARG A 212 -38.97 -2.66 1.60
N ARG A 213 -40.20 -2.20 1.73
CA ARG A 213 -41.01 -2.33 2.94
C ARG A 213 -42.30 -3.01 2.57
#